data_a8e04fc5d8c7e88d9c7bc5f01cf46162
#
_entry.id   a8e04fc5d8c7e88d9c7bc5f01cf46162
#
_cell.length_a   1.000
_cell.length_b   1.000
_cell.length_c   1.000
_cell.angle_alpha   90.00
_cell.angle_beta   90.00
_cell.angle_gamma   90.00
#
_symmetry.space_group_name_H-M   'P 1'
#
loop_
_entity.id
_entity.type
_entity.pdbx_description
1 polymer ?
#
loop_
_entity_poly.entity_id
_entity_poly.type
_entity_poly.pdbx_seq_one_letter_code
_entity_poly.pdbx_strand_id
1 'polypeptide(L)'
;MTATAKSQGPLFTKRALFTLIWPLLLEQTLSVTMGMADTLMVAGVGEAAVSSVSLVDSLNILIIQILSALATGGAVIASQYLGRRDEENASRSAAQLYSVLGISTVAVGVVCLLLSRLILRMVFGSIDEDVMRFAQQYFLISAVSYPFIGLYNGGAALFRAQGNSRISMLASLVMNVINIAGNALLIYGFGMGVIGAALATLIGRVFAAVFILWQNQDLHNPLRVQHFADLRPRRRPIMQILSIGIPSGLENGMFQIGKLCVSSLTSTLGTSAIAANAVANSVSTLANIPGNTMSLATIPVIGQCLGAGEKKQAQRYSVMLLGIAITGLAVTNAALFFLMPEVVTWFNLSAEASAMCTHVVHWFNLFSIFFWATSFTLPNALRAGGDAKFTMSVSIVSMWLFRVILSYIFVLQFHLGLTGVWFGMFIDWICRSLCFLVRFARGKWMEHKVI
;
A
#
# COMPACT_ATOMS: atom_id res chain seq x y z
N MET A 1 -16.53 -4.45 44.82
CA MET A 1 -16.29 -3.00 44.66
C MET A 1 -15.83 -2.76 43.22
N THR A 2 -16.76 -2.41 42.36
CA THR A 2 -16.50 -2.07 40.95
C THR A 2 -15.93 -0.67 40.92
N ALA A 3 -14.62 -0.56 40.70
CA ALA A 3 -13.99 0.72 40.43
C ALA A 3 -14.59 1.29 39.11
N THR A 4 -15.43 2.30 39.26
CA THR A 4 -15.88 3.13 38.17
C THR A 4 -14.66 3.72 37.46
N ALA A 5 -14.33 3.18 36.29
CA ALA A 5 -13.31 3.74 35.43
C ALA A 5 -13.69 5.19 35.11
N LYS A 6 -12.95 6.15 35.68
CA LYS A 6 -13.04 7.56 35.28
C LYS A 6 -12.87 7.58 33.74
N SER A 7 -13.87 8.11 33.06
CA SER A 7 -13.78 8.32 31.60
C SER A 7 -12.56 9.22 31.36
N GLN A 8 -11.47 8.63 30.89
CA GLN A 8 -10.35 9.42 30.42
C GLN A 8 -10.88 10.24 29.24
N GLY A 9 -10.51 11.52 29.17
CA GLY A 9 -10.87 12.38 28.05
C GLY A 9 -10.48 11.75 26.68
N PRO A 10 -10.78 12.40 25.57
CA PRO A 10 -10.49 11.85 24.24
C PRO A 10 -8.98 11.58 24.11
N LEU A 11 -8.59 10.34 23.74
CA LEU A 11 -7.20 9.91 23.54
C LEU A 11 -6.52 10.74 22.45
N PHE A 12 -7.27 11.13 21.43
CA PHE A 12 -6.78 11.96 20.34
C PHE A 12 -7.59 13.26 20.27
N THR A 13 -6.90 14.40 20.36
CA THR A 13 -7.49 15.70 20.06
C THR A 13 -7.65 15.89 18.55
N LYS A 14 -8.53 16.79 18.11
CA LYS A 14 -8.67 17.15 16.69
C LYS A 14 -7.33 17.60 16.09
N ARG A 15 -6.51 18.34 16.86
CA ARG A 15 -5.18 18.79 16.46
C ARG A 15 -4.20 17.61 16.26
N ALA A 16 -4.23 16.63 17.16
CA ALA A 16 -3.39 15.44 17.05
C ALA A 16 -3.73 14.63 15.79
N LEU A 17 -5.02 14.43 15.51
CA LEU A 17 -5.47 13.76 14.28
C LEU A 17 -5.06 14.53 13.01
N PHE A 18 -5.21 15.86 13.00
CA PHE A 18 -4.76 16.67 11.88
C PHE A 18 -3.25 16.57 11.67
N THR A 19 -2.47 16.60 12.76
CA THR A 19 -1.00 16.46 12.71
C THR A 19 -0.57 15.08 12.20
N LEU A 20 -1.38 14.04 12.42
CA LEU A 20 -1.17 12.70 11.87
C LEU A 20 -1.55 12.63 10.39
N ILE A 21 -2.74 13.12 10.03
CA ILE A 21 -3.37 12.94 8.72
C ILE A 21 -2.71 13.79 7.64
N TRP A 22 -2.41 15.06 7.92
CA TRP A 22 -1.89 15.98 6.92
C TRP A 22 -0.56 15.54 6.30
N PRO A 23 0.46 15.15 7.08
CA PRO A 23 1.69 14.62 6.50
C PRO A 23 1.49 13.32 5.72
N LEU A 24 0.55 12.44 6.15
CA LEU A 24 0.21 11.23 5.41
C LEU A 24 -0.41 11.54 4.04
N LEU A 25 -1.24 12.58 3.96
CA LEU A 25 -1.81 13.02 2.70
C LEU A 25 -0.71 13.47 1.73
N LEU A 26 0.24 14.27 2.23
CA LEU A 26 1.40 14.69 1.45
C LEU A 26 2.28 13.50 1.04
N GLU A 27 2.54 12.56 1.96
CA GLU A 27 3.30 11.34 1.69
C GLU A 27 2.66 10.51 0.57
N GLN A 28 1.33 10.32 0.59
CA GLN A 28 0.62 9.58 -0.44
C GLN A 28 0.64 10.32 -1.79
N THR A 29 0.46 11.63 -1.79
CA THR A 29 0.53 12.47 -3.00
C THR A 29 1.92 12.39 -3.62
N LEU A 30 2.98 12.55 -2.83
CA LEU A 30 4.37 12.43 -3.29
C LEU A 30 4.66 11.05 -3.86
N SER A 31 4.17 9.98 -3.23
CA SER A 31 4.38 8.60 -3.68
C SER A 31 3.77 8.35 -5.07
N VAL A 32 2.56 8.86 -5.31
CA VAL A 32 1.89 8.73 -6.62
C VAL A 32 2.60 9.57 -7.68
N THR A 33 2.95 10.81 -7.36
CA THR A 33 3.67 11.71 -8.28
C THR A 33 5.03 11.15 -8.68
N MET A 34 5.76 10.55 -7.74
CA MET A 34 7.04 9.90 -8.01
C MET A 34 6.89 8.76 -9.02
N GLY A 35 5.92 7.84 -8.82
CA GLY A 35 5.71 6.74 -9.75
C GLY A 35 5.42 7.22 -11.17
N MET A 36 4.70 8.33 -11.31
CA MET A 36 4.45 8.96 -12.61
C MET A 36 5.75 9.56 -13.21
N ALA A 37 6.54 10.25 -12.40
CA ALA A 37 7.82 10.84 -12.83
C ALA A 37 8.81 9.76 -13.28
N ASP A 38 8.95 8.67 -12.53
CA ASP A 38 9.82 7.55 -12.90
C ASP A 38 9.45 6.96 -14.26
N THR A 39 8.17 6.71 -14.49
CA THR A 39 7.67 6.18 -15.76
C THR A 39 8.00 7.11 -16.93
N LEU A 40 7.81 8.42 -16.75
CA LEU A 40 8.11 9.44 -17.78
C LEU A 40 9.60 9.52 -18.06
N MET A 41 10.45 9.45 -17.04
CA MET A 41 11.91 9.54 -17.21
C MET A 41 12.48 8.31 -17.92
N VAL A 42 11.98 7.12 -17.60
CA VAL A 42 12.39 5.87 -18.29
C VAL A 42 11.89 5.85 -19.72
N ALA A 43 10.74 6.46 -20.03
CA ALA A 43 10.21 6.54 -21.39
C ALA A 43 11.18 7.24 -22.36
N GLY A 44 12.01 8.15 -21.87
CA GLY A 44 13.07 8.80 -22.67
C GLY A 44 14.21 7.89 -23.07
N VAL A 45 14.34 6.69 -22.50
CA VAL A 45 15.44 5.74 -22.78
C VAL A 45 15.13 4.86 -24.01
N GLY A 46 13.85 4.53 -24.22
CA GLY A 46 13.39 3.72 -25.34
C GLY A 46 12.36 2.67 -24.95
N GLU A 47 11.75 2.08 -25.95
CA GLU A 47 10.59 1.19 -25.81
C GLU A 47 10.91 -0.10 -25.06
N ALA A 48 12.07 -0.73 -25.36
CA ALA A 48 12.53 -1.92 -24.68
C ALA A 48 12.84 -1.65 -23.19
N ALA A 49 13.34 -0.46 -22.86
CA ALA A 49 13.61 -0.04 -21.48
C ALA A 49 12.30 0.13 -20.69
N VAL A 50 11.30 0.82 -21.26
CA VAL A 50 10.00 1.00 -20.63
C VAL A 50 9.33 -0.35 -20.39
N SER A 51 9.33 -1.22 -21.37
CA SER A 51 8.74 -2.55 -21.26
C SER A 51 9.40 -3.36 -20.15
N SER A 52 10.74 -3.38 -20.12
CA SER A 52 11.49 -4.13 -19.11
C SER A 52 11.26 -3.61 -17.70
N VAL A 53 11.26 -2.29 -17.49
CA VAL A 53 11.02 -1.67 -16.20
C VAL A 53 9.57 -1.93 -15.72
N SER A 54 8.59 -1.76 -16.61
CA SER A 54 7.17 -2.02 -16.28
C SER A 54 6.91 -3.46 -15.86
N LEU A 55 7.54 -4.43 -16.54
CA LEU A 55 7.43 -5.84 -16.18
C LEU A 55 8.00 -6.10 -14.77
N VAL A 56 9.22 -5.63 -14.53
CA VAL A 56 9.90 -5.82 -13.24
C VAL A 56 9.19 -5.06 -12.13
N ASP A 57 8.65 -3.87 -12.38
CA ASP A 57 7.90 -3.10 -11.37
C ASP A 57 6.63 -3.81 -10.94
N SER A 58 5.99 -4.57 -11.81
CA SER A 58 4.86 -5.42 -11.43
C SER A 58 5.26 -6.47 -10.37
N LEU A 59 6.45 -7.07 -10.53
CA LEU A 59 7.03 -7.98 -9.52
C LEU A 59 7.49 -7.24 -8.26
N ASN A 60 8.15 -6.10 -8.41
CA ASN A 60 8.58 -5.26 -7.29
C ASN A 60 7.40 -4.86 -6.42
N ILE A 61 6.28 -4.42 -7.02
CA ILE A 61 5.07 -4.06 -6.30
C ILE A 61 4.52 -5.26 -5.52
N LEU A 62 4.45 -6.44 -6.13
CA LEU A 62 3.99 -7.66 -5.45
C LEU A 62 4.85 -7.97 -4.22
N ILE A 63 6.17 -8.00 -4.39
CA ILE A 63 7.12 -8.32 -3.31
C ILE A 63 7.06 -7.27 -2.20
N ILE A 64 7.10 -5.98 -2.56
CA ILE A 64 7.06 -4.89 -1.59
C ILE A 64 5.73 -4.86 -0.83
N GLN A 65 4.61 -5.14 -1.45
CA GLN A 65 3.30 -5.19 -0.79
C GLN A 65 3.20 -6.34 0.23
N ILE A 66 3.78 -7.50 -0.09
CA ILE A 66 3.85 -8.62 0.86
C ILE A 66 4.74 -8.25 2.05
N LEU A 67 5.91 -7.66 1.80
CA LEU A 67 6.84 -7.25 2.85
C LEU A 67 6.29 -6.10 3.72
N SER A 68 5.58 -5.13 3.11
CA SER A 68 4.93 -4.02 3.83
C SER A 68 3.82 -4.50 4.78
N ALA A 69 3.21 -5.63 4.49
CA ALA A 69 2.20 -6.21 5.37
C ALA A 69 2.79 -6.67 6.72
N LEU A 70 4.07 -7.07 6.76
CA LEU A 70 4.77 -7.35 8.01
C LEU A 70 4.93 -6.08 8.85
N ALA A 71 5.23 -4.93 8.20
CA ALA A 71 5.28 -3.64 8.86
C ALA A 71 3.93 -3.24 9.47
N THR A 72 2.83 -3.56 8.79
CA THR A 72 1.46 -3.39 9.33
C THR A 72 1.25 -4.21 10.60
N GLY A 73 1.68 -5.48 10.62
CA GLY A 73 1.62 -6.33 11.81
C GLY A 73 2.37 -5.72 12.99
N GLY A 74 3.60 -5.25 12.77
CA GLY A 74 4.38 -4.56 13.80
C GLY A 74 3.77 -3.26 14.29
N ALA A 75 3.20 -2.46 13.36
CA ALA A 75 2.52 -1.20 13.72
C ALA A 75 1.30 -1.43 14.61
N VAL A 76 0.51 -2.48 14.37
CA VAL A 76 -0.62 -2.85 15.22
C VAL A 76 -0.15 -3.22 16.63
N ILE A 77 0.85 -4.08 16.74
CA ILE A 77 1.40 -4.50 18.04
C ILE A 77 1.97 -3.31 18.82
N ALA A 78 2.83 -2.50 18.16
CA ALA A 78 3.44 -1.33 18.77
C ALA A 78 2.40 -0.29 19.21
N SER A 79 1.38 -0.01 18.38
CA SER A 79 0.32 0.95 18.73
C SER A 79 -0.52 0.48 19.91
N GLN A 80 -0.80 -0.82 20.06
CA GLN A 80 -1.53 -1.35 21.20
C GLN A 80 -0.70 -1.26 22.50
N TYR A 81 0.61 -1.56 22.46
CA TYR A 81 1.48 -1.36 23.64
C TYR A 81 1.59 0.11 24.03
N LEU A 82 1.72 1.02 23.04
CA LEU A 82 1.70 2.47 23.31
C LEU A 82 0.38 2.91 23.94
N GLY A 83 -0.75 2.38 23.48
CA GLY A 83 -2.05 2.63 24.09
C GLY A 83 -2.13 2.19 25.55
N ARG A 84 -1.47 1.08 25.92
CA ARG A 84 -1.32 0.60 27.31
C ARG A 84 -0.32 1.42 28.12
N ARG A 85 0.42 2.34 27.53
CA ARG A 85 1.57 3.03 28.13
C ARG A 85 2.69 2.08 28.56
N ASP A 86 2.83 0.97 27.85
CA ASP A 86 3.87 -0.04 28.08
C ASP A 86 5.01 0.18 27.06
N GLU A 87 5.81 1.21 27.32
CA GLU A 87 6.88 1.63 26.41
C GLU A 87 7.99 0.57 26.26
N GLU A 88 8.23 -0.23 27.30
CA GLU A 88 9.23 -1.29 27.25
C GLU A 88 8.87 -2.38 26.23
N ASN A 89 7.64 -2.90 26.30
CA ASN A 89 7.18 -3.90 25.33
C ASN A 89 6.91 -3.30 23.95
N ALA A 90 6.55 -2.02 23.87
CA ALA A 90 6.44 -1.29 22.60
C ALA A 90 7.81 -1.20 21.91
N SER A 91 8.86 -0.78 22.62
CA SER A 91 10.24 -0.74 22.12
C SER A 91 10.76 -2.12 21.70
N ARG A 92 10.53 -3.15 22.53
CA ARG A 92 10.88 -4.54 22.19
C ARG A 92 10.16 -5.01 20.93
N SER A 93 8.86 -4.67 20.77
CA SER A 93 8.11 -5.01 19.56
C SER A 93 8.67 -4.32 18.33
N ALA A 94 9.12 -3.08 18.44
CA ALA A 94 9.79 -2.35 17.37
C ALA A 94 11.10 -3.03 16.97
N ALA A 95 11.94 -3.42 17.94
CA ALA A 95 13.17 -4.17 17.67
C ALA A 95 12.88 -5.50 16.95
N GLN A 96 11.87 -6.24 17.39
CA GLN A 96 11.50 -7.50 16.75
C GLN A 96 10.91 -7.30 15.33
N LEU A 97 10.21 -6.21 15.09
CA LEU A 97 9.77 -5.85 13.74
C LEU A 97 10.96 -5.62 12.80
N TYR A 98 11.96 -4.84 13.22
CA TYR A 98 13.17 -4.63 12.42
C TYR A 98 13.91 -5.95 12.16
N SER A 99 13.95 -6.85 13.13
CA SER A 99 14.57 -8.16 12.96
C SER A 99 13.82 -9.02 11.93
N VAL A 100 12.50 -9.11 12.04
CA VAL A 100 11.66 -9.86 11.10
C VAL A 100 11.79 -9.27 9.69
N LEU A 101 11.69 -7.96 9.56
CA LEU A 101 11.84 -7.29 8.26
C LEU A 101 13.23 -7.48 7.69
N GLY A 102 14.28 -7.29 8.49
CA GLY A 102 15.67 -7.49 8.06
C GLY A 102 15.90 -8.90 7.53
N ILE A 103 15.51 -9.91 8.30
CA ILE A 103 15.67 -11.32 7.91
C ILE A 103 14.83 -11.64 6.67
N SER A 104 13.55 -11.27 6.66
CA SER A 104 12.63 -11.60 5.56
C SER A 104 13.02 -10.90 4.26
N THR A 105 13.39 -9.62 4.32
CA THR A 105 13.74 -8.86 3.12
C THR A 105 15.09 -9.26 2.56
N VAL A 106 16.08 -9.58 3.41
CA VAL A 106 17.35 -10.16 2.98
C VAL A 106 17.14 -11.53 2.34
N ALA A 107 16.35 -12.42 2.99
CA ALA A 107 16.06 -13.73 2.44
C ALA A 107 15.38 -13.65 1.07
N VAL A 108 14.36 -12.81 0.93
CA VAL A 108 13.68 -12.57 -0.36
C VAL A 108 14.64 -11.95 -1.37
N GLY A 109 15.45 -10.98 -0.98
CA GLY A 109 16.48 -10.37 -1.85
C GLY A 109 17.47 -11.41 -2.38
N VAL A 110 18.01 -12.26 -1.52
CA VAL A 110 18.94 -13.34 -1.91
C VAL A 110 18.26 -14.33 -2.87
N VAL A 111 17.03 -14.76 -2.59
CA VAL A 111 16.27 -15.63 -3.48
C VAL A 111 16.07 -14.98 -4.86
N CYS A 112 15.68 -13.69 -4.88
CA CYS A 112 15.52 -12.94 -6.13
C CYS A 112 16.84 -12.77 -6.89
N LEU A 113 17.95 -12.54 -6.19
CA LEU A 113 19.28 -12.45 -6.82
C LEU A 113 19.70 -13.78 -7.46
N LEU A 114 19.57 -14.89 -6.71
CA LEU A 114 19.98 -16.21 -7.18
C LEU A 114 19.10 -16.76 -8.32
N LEU A 115 17.79 -16.50 -8.24
CA LEU A 115 16.79 -17.04 -9.15
C LEU A 115 16.24 -16.01 -10.15
N SER A 116 16.88 -14.84 -10.29
CA SER A 116 16.38 -13.72 -11.11
C SER A 116 15.94 -14.15 -12.51
N ARG A 117 16.78 -14.85 -13.24
CA ARG A 117 16.49 -15.30 -14.60
C ARG A 117 15.35 -16.33 -14.63
N LEU A 118 15.30 -17.22 -13.67
CA LEU A 118 14.24 -18.23 -13.55
C LEU A 118 12.89 -17.56 -13.26
N ILE A 119 12.86 -16.62 -12.30
CA ILE A 119 11.66 -15.88 -11.93
C ILE A 119 11.12 -15.10 -13.12
N LEU A 120 11.96 -14.34 -13.81
CA LEU A 120 11.56 -13.55 -14.99
C LEU A 120 11.02 -14.43 -16.10
N ARG A 121 11.67 -15.56 -16.39
CA ARG A 121 11.21 -16.52 -17.41
C ARG A 121 9.90 -17.20 -17.03
N MET A 122 9.73 -17.58 -15.75
CA MET A 122 8.48 -18.22 -15.29
C MET A 122 7.29 -17.27 -15.32
N VAL A 123 7.52 -15.98 -15.00
CA VAL A 123 6.44 -15.00 -14.92
C VAL A 123 6.09 -14.41 -16.28
N PHE A 124 7.10 -14.11 -17.12
CA PHE A 124 6.89 -13.40 -18.38
C PHE A 124 7.08 -14.27 -19.63
N GLY A 125 7.51 -15.53 -19.48
CA GLY A 125 7.68 -16.46 -20.58
C GLY A 125 8.81 -16.05 -21.54
N SER A 126 8.57 -16.20 -22.85
CA SER A 126 9.50 -15.79 -23.90
C SER A 126 9.23 -14.33 -24.29
N ILE A 127 10.09 -13.43 -23.84
CA ILE A 127 10.15 -12.03 -24.25
C ILE A 127 11.44 -11.80 -25.04
N ASP A 128 11.50 -10.69 -25.79
CA ASP A 128 12.68 -10.30 -26.56
C ASP A 128 13.94 -10.30 -25.69
N GLU A 129 15.07 -10.74 -26.26
CA GLU A 129 16.33 -10.87 -25.52
C GLU A 129 16.82 -9.53 -24.94
N ASP A 130 16.63 -8.43 -25.66
CA ASP A 130 16.98 -7.11 -25.17
C ASP A 130 16.12 -6.70 -23.96
N VAL A 131 14.81 -6.94 -24.01
CA VAL A 131 13.88 -6.70 -22.89
C VAL A 131 14.24 -7.58 -21.70
N MET A 132 14.56 -8.86 -21.92
CA MET A 132 14.99 -9.78 -20.87
C MET A 132 16.30 -9.33 -20.22
N ARG A 133 17.26 -8.84 -20.98
CA ARG A 133 18.55 -8.34 -20.46
C ARG A 133 18.35 -7.11 -19.59
N PHE A 134 17.58 -6.12 -20.05
CA PHE A 134 17.26 -4.94 -19.26
C PHE A 134 16.43 -5.28 -18.02
N ALA A 135 15.43 -6.16 -18.15
CA ALA A 135 14.64 -6.63 -17.03
C ALA A 135 15.51 -7.31 -15.96
N GLN A 136 16.46 -8.15 -16.36
CA GLN A 136 17.36 -8.81 -15.43
C GLN A 136 18.27 -7.82 -14.71
N GLN A 137 18.86 -6.84 -15.41
CA GLN A 137 19.68 -5.79 -14.81
C GLN A 137 18.89 -4.97 -13.78
N TYR A 138 17.69 -4.52 -14.15
CA TYR A 138 16.82 -3.75 -13.26
C TYR A 138 16.39 -4.55 -12.04
N PHE A 139 16.01 -5.83 -12.24
CA PHE A 139 15.55 -6.70 -11.18
C PHE A 139 16.64 -7.05 -10.16
N LEU A 140 17.89 -7.28 -10.63
CA LEU A 140 19.01 -7.55 -9.72
C LEU A 140 19.29 -6.36 -8.80
N ILE A 141 19.32 -5.14 -9.31
CA ILE A 141 19.53 -3.94 -8.49
C ILE A 141 18.33 -3.70 -7.57
N SER A 142 17.11 -3.93 -8.06
CA SER A 142 15.89 -3.85 -7.24
C SER A 142 15.93 -4.83 -6.08
N ALA A 143 16.39 -6.08 -6.30
CA ALA A 143 16.50 -7.10 -5.25
C ALA A 143 17.49 -6.69 -4.14
N VAL A 144 18.60 -6.04 -4.49
CA VAL A 144 19.54 -5.46 -3.50
C VAL A 144 18.85 -4.37 -2.68
N SER A 145 17.86 -3.68 -3.21
CA SER A 145 17.16 -2.61 -2.50
C SER A 145 16.10 -3.08 -1.51
N TYR A 146 15.67 -4.36 -1.55
CA TYR A 146 14.57 -4.86 -0.69
C TYR A 146 14.82 -4.74 0.81
N PRO A 147 16.03 -5.01 1.35
CA PRO A 147 16.29 -4.79 2.77
C PRO A 147 16.06 -3.34 3.19
N PHE A 148 16.46 -2.39 2.36
CA PHE A 148 16.35 -0.97 2.66
C PHE A 148 14.89 -0.49 2.62
N ILE A 149 14.13 -0.87 1.59
CA ILE A 149 12.71 -0.51 1.53
C ILE A 149 11.90 -1.19 2.63
N GLY A 150 12.27 -2.42 3.03
CA GLY A 150 11.64 -3.10 4.16
C GLY A 150 11.89 -2.38 5.49
N LEU A 151 13.13 -2.00 5.78
CA LEU A 151 13.48 -1.23 6.97
C LEU A 151 12.82 0.15 6.98
N TYR A 152 12.78 0.83 5.83
CA TYR A 152 12.04 2.09 5.69
C TYR A 152 10.55 1.89 6.00
N ASN A 153 9.89 0.91 5.39
CA ASN A 153 8.47 0.64 5.63
C ASN A 153 8.17 0.32 7.10
N GLY A 154 9.04 -0.48 7.74
CA GLY A 154 8.93 -0.79 9.16
C GLY A 154 9.06 0.45 10.04
N GLY A 155 10.09 1.25 9.82
CA GLY A 155 10.31 2.49 10.55
C GLY A 155 9.19 3.51 10.35
N ALA A 156 8.75 3.70 9.10
CA ALA A 156 7.61 4.57 8.79
C ALA A 156 6.32 4.12 9.50
N ALA A 157 6.07 2.80 9.54
CA ALA A 157 4.92 2.23 10.25
C ALA A 157 5.02 2.45 11.76
N LEU A 158 6.21 2.33 12.36
CA LEU A 158 6.44 2.60 13.78
C LEU A 158 6.26 4.08 14.14
N PHE A 159 6.78 5.00 13.31
CA PHE A 159 6.57 6.43 13.53
C PHE A 159 5.09 6.81 13.42
N ARG A 160 4.37 6.23 12.46
CA ARG A 160 2.90 6.39 12.38
C ARG A 160 2.20 5.81 13.60
N ALA A 161 2.65 4.65 14.12
CA ALA A 161 2.10 4.04 15.34
C ALA A 161 2.20 4.94 16.58
N GLN A 162 3.19 5.83 16.63
CA GLN A 162 3.35 6.86 17.67
C GLN A 162 2.50 8.12 17.43
N GLY A 163 1.84 8.24 16.28
CA GLY A 163 1.17 9.46 15.86
C GLY A 163 2.07 10.50 15.19
N ASN A 164 3.34 10.17 14.91
CA ASN A 164 4.32 11.07 14.27
C ASN A 164 4.54 10.73 12.79
N SER A 165 3.58 11.09 11.94
CA SER A 165 3.69 10.88 10.50
C SER A 165 4.61 11.88 9.77
N ARG A 166 5.09 12.92 10.45
CA ARG A 166 6.01 13.89 9.84
C ARG A 166 7.33 13.24 9.44
N ILE A 167 7.84 12.32 10.27
CA ILE A 167 9.11 11.64 9.99
C ILE A 167 8.96 10.69 8.79
N SER A 168 7.86 9.94 8.70
CA SER A 168 7.62 9.08 7.54
C SER A 168 7.45 9.90 6.24
N MET A 169 6.76 11.03 6.31
CA MET A 169 6.63 11.97 5.18
C MET A 169 8.00 12.55 4.76
N LEU A 170 8.82 13.00 5.71
CA LEU A 170 10.16 13.53 5.40
C LEU A 170 11.08 12.47 4.79
N ALA A 171 11.04 11.24 5.31
CA ALA A 171 11.80 10.12 4.75
C ALA A 171 11.36 9.80 3.32
N SER A 172 10.04 9.82 3.06
CA SER A 172 9.48 9.67 1.72
C SER A 172 9.91 10.81 0.80
N LEU A 173 9.86 12.06 1.27
CA LEU A 173 10.29 13.23 0.50
C LEU A 173 11.76 13.13 0.10
N VAL A 174 12.64 12.78 1.06
CA VAL A 174 14.07 12.59 0.80
C VAL A 174 14.29 11.49 -0.23
N MET A 175 13.61 10.36 -0.08
CA MET A 175 13.68 9.25 -1.03
C MET A 175 13.28 9.70 -2.44
N ASN A 176 12.18 10.44 -2.57
CA ASN A 176 11.65 10.89 -3.85
C ASN A 176 12.56 11.93 -4.53
N VAL A 177 13.07 12.89 -3.76
CA VAL A 177 14.00 13.90 -4.29
C VAL A 177 15.29 13.25 -4.78
N ILE A 178 15.87 12.32 -4.01
CA ILE A 178 17.08 11.58 -4.41
C ILE A 178 16.81 10.72 -5.63
N ASN A 179 15.65 10.07 -5.70
CA ASN A 179 15.29 9.24 -6.85
C ASN A 179 15.14 10.09 -8.12
N ILE A 180 14.37 11.18 -8.10
CA ILE A 180 14.18 12.05 -9.28
C ILE A 180 15.51 12.69 -9.72
N ALA A 181 16.27 13.25 -8.79
CA ALA A 181 17.57 13.84 -9.09
C ALA A 181 18.57 12.78 -9.58
N GLY A 182 18.56 11.60 -8.97
CA GLY A 182 19.35 10.45 -9.38
C GLY A 182 18.99 9.96 -10.78
N ASN A 183 17.71 9.84 -11.08
CA ASN A 183 17.23 9.49 -12.43
C ASN A 183 17.71 10.51 -13.46
N ALA A 184 17.54 11.81 -13.18
CA ALA A 184 17.99 12.87 -14.08
C ALA A 184 19.51 12.78 -14.34
N LEU A 185 20.29 12.59 -13.30
CA LEU A 185 21.75 12.51 -13.41
C LEU A 185 22.22 11.21 -14.09
N LEU A 186 21.72 10.06 -13.65
CA LEU A 186 22.21 8.76 -14.09
C LEU A 186 21.66 8.35 -15.47
N ILE A 187 20.39 8.67 -15.75
CA ILE A 187 19.78 8.36 -17.06
C ILE A 187 20.27 9.34 -18.12
N TYR A 188 20.12 10.65 -17.89
CA TYR A 188 20.40 11.66 -18.92
C TYR A 188 21.82 12.21 -18.86
N GLY A 189 22.40 12.37 -17.64
CA GLY A 189 23.77 12.88 -17.48
C GLY A 189 24.84 11.84 -17.84
N PHE A 190 24.72 10.63 -17.32
CA PHE A 190 25.68 9.54 -17.54
C PHE A 190 25.25 8.54 -18.62
N GLY A 191 24.05 8.63 -19.16
CA GLY A 191 23.56 7.73 -20.20
C GLY A 191 23.40 6.26 -19.76
N MET A 192 23.20 6.01 -18.47
CA MET A 192 23.14 4.65 -17.91
C MET A 192 21.81 3.92 -18.18
N GLY A 193 20.82 4.59 -18.77
CA GLY A 193 19.54 3.99 -19.14
C GLY A 193 18.84 3.30 -17.97
N VAL A 194 18.43 2.06 -18.16
CA VAL A 194 17.69 1.24 -17.17
C VAL A 194 18.49 1.03 -15.86
N ILE A 195 19.80 0.84 -15.97
CA ILE A 195 20.68 0.68 -14.80
C ILE A 195 20.68 1.96 -13.97
N GLY A 196 20.69 3.13 -14.63
CA GLY A 196 20.61 4.43 -13.97
C GLY A 196 19.34 4.59 -13.14
N ALA A 197 18.19 4.21 -13.70
CA ALA A 197 16.91 4.23 -12.99
C ALA A 197 16.92 3.30 -11.76
N ALA A 198 17.43 2.09 -11.91
CA ALA A 198 17.53 1.13 -10.81
C ALA A 198 18.46 1.62 -9.69
N LEU A 199 19.62 2.19 -10.03
CA LEU A 199 20.56 2.74 -9.06
C LEU A 199 20.02 3.97 -8.33
N ALA A 200 19.34 4.87 -9.02
CA ALA A 200 18.68 6.02 -8.40
C ALA A 200 17.65 5.57 -7.35
N THR A 201 16.85 4.57 -7.69
CA THR A 201 15.88 3.95 -6.77
C THR A 201 16.57 3.29 -5.58
N LEU A 202 17.64 2.53 -5.79
CA LEU A 202 18.43 1.92 -4.72
C LEU A 202 19.00 2.98 -3.78
N ILE A 203 19.64 4.01 -4.31
CA ILE A 203 20.23 5.09 -3.51
C ILE A 203 19.16 5.79 -2.69
N GLY A 204 18.01 6.14 -3.29
CA GLY A 204 16.89 6.75 -2.58
C GLY A 204 16.38 5.88 -1.43
N ARG A 205 16.23 4.56 -1.64
CA ARG A 205 15.82 3.60 -0.60
C ARG A 205 16.85 3.46 0.53
N VAL A 206 18.14 3.44 0.20
CA VAL A 206 19.22 3.41 1.21
C VAL A 206 19.17 4.65 2.09
N PHE A 207 19.10 5.84 1.49
CA PHE A 207 19.01 7.08 2.27
C PHE A 207 17.75 7.15 3.13
N ALA A 208 16.59 6.75 2.60
CA ALA A 208 15.34 6.71 3.37
C ALA A 208 15.43 5.75 4.56
N ALA A 209 16.02 4.57 4.37
CA ALA A 209 16.23 3.60 5.43
C ALA A 209 17.18 4.13 6.51
N VAL A 210 18.32 4.68 6.10
CA VAL A 210 19.30 5.27 7.04
C VAL A 210 18.67 6.43 7.81
N PHE A 211 17.97 7.33 7.13
CA PHE A 211 17.30 8.47 7.75
C PHE A 211 16.29 8.01 8.81
N ILE A 212 15.42 7.05 8.49
CA ILE A 212 14.39 6.61 9.42
C ILE A 212 14.95 5.83 10.60
N LEU A 213 16.01 5.03 10.38
CA LEU A 213 16.71 4.33 11.45
C LEU A 213 17.46 5.31 12.36
N TRP A 214 18.07 6.35 11.80
CA TRP A 214 18.72 7.41 12.57
C TRP A 214 17.71 8.15 13.45
N GLN A 215 16.57 8.53 12.90
CA GLN A 215 15.49 9.15 13.66
C GLN A 215 14.90 8.22 14.75
N ASN A 216 14.93 6.91 14.53
CA ASN A 216 14.49 5.95 15.54
C ASN A 216 15.38 5.93 16.79
N GLN A 217 16.63 6.37 16.68
CA GLN A 217 17.59 6.42 17.80
C GLN A 217 17.40 7.66 18.70
N ASP A 218 16.48 8.58 18.38
CA ASP A 218 16.19 9.73 19.23
C ASP A 218 15.81 9.27 20.64
N LEU A 219 16.40 9.91 21.66
CA LEU A 219 16.18 9.60 23.08
C LEU A 219 14.72 9.78 23.51
N HIS A 220 13.99 10.67 22.85
CA HIS A 220 12.58 10.96 23.14
C HIS A 220 11.60 10.00 22.41
N ASN A 221 12.13 9.08 21.61
CA ASN A 221 11.30 8.13 20.88
C ASN A 221 10.92 6.93 21.75
N PRO A 222 9.62 6.72 22.08
CA PRO A 222 9.18 5.60 22.90
C PRO A 222 9.38 4.24 22.24
N LEU A 223 9.56 4.19 20.91
CA LEU A 223 9.85 2.97 20.15
C LEU A 223 11.33 2.83 19.79
N ARG A 224 12.20 3.57 20.46
CA ARG A 224 13.65 3.46 20.25
C ARG A 224 14.13 2.05 20.57
N VAL A 225 14.94 1.49 19.70
CA VAL A 225 15.67 0.25 19.98
C VAL A 225 16.80 0.57 20.97
N GLN A 226 16.61 0.18 22.24
CA GLN A 226 17.52 0.55 23.33
C GLN A 226 18.83 -0.26 23.29
N HIS A 227 18.71 -1.55 23.01
CA HIS A 227 19.86 -2.47 23.03
C HIS A 227 19.89 -3.32 21.76
N PHE A 228 21.05 -3.51 21.17
CA PHE A 228 21.22 -4.45 20.05
C PHE A 228 20.80 -5.90 20.41
N ALA A 229 20.85 -6.26 21.69
CA ALA A 229 20.38 -7.55 22.18
C ALA A 229 18.85 -7.76 21.95
N ASP A 230 18.07 -6.68 21.86
CA ASP A 230 16.63 -6.75 21.61
C ASP A 230 16.32 -7.08 20.14
N LEU A 231 17.28 -6.95 19.25
CA LEU A 231 17.19 -7.43 17.86
C LEU A 231 17.29 -8.95 17.74
N ARG A 232 17.75 -9.68 18.80
CA ARG A 232 17.75 -11.14 18.75
C ARG A 232 16.33 -11.66 18.63
N PRO A 233 16.04 -12.53 17.63
CA PRO A 233 14.69 -13.02 17.38
C PRO A 233 14.10 -13.71 18.62
N ARG A 234 12.94 -13.23 19.07
CA ARG A 234 12.19 -13.82 20.19
C ARG A 234 10.86 -14.36 19.67
N ARG A 235 10.60 -15.64 19.88
CA ARG A 235 9.45 -16.35 19.30
C ARG A 235 8.10 -15.65 19.57
N ARG A 236 7.82 -15.26 20.81
CA ARG A 236 6.50 -14.72 21.20
C ARG A 236 6.16 -13.41 20.49
N PRO A 237 6.97 -12.33 20.56
CA PRO A 237 6.68 -11.09 19.84
C PRO A 237 6.65 -11.28 18.32
N ILE A 238 7.54 -12.11 17.77
CA ILE A 238 7.55 -12.40 16.34
C ILE A 238 6.22 -13.05 15.91
N MET A 239 5.74 -14.05 16.66
CA MET A 239 4.47 -14.71 16.33
C MET A 239 3.28 -13.76 16.43
N GLN A 240 3.31 -12.79 17.34
CA GLN A 240 2.30 -11.73 17.40
C GLN A 240 2.32 -10.87 16.13
N ILE A 241 3.49 -10.41 15.69
CA ILE A 241 3.65 -9.62 14.45
C ILE A 241 3.19 -10.43 13.24
N LEU A 242 3.63 -11.69 13.14
CA LEU A 242 3.29 -12.57 12.02
C LEU A 242 1.81 -12.97 12.00
N SER A 243 1.13 -13.04 13.15
CA SER A 243 -0.31 -13.34 13.21
C SER A 243 -1.20 -12.33 12.47
N ILE A 244 -0.71 -11.10 12.30
CA ILE A 244 -1.35 -10.04 11.54
C ILE A 244 -0.64 -9.85 10.19
N GLY A 245 0.69 -9.88 10.19
CA GLY A 245 1.51 -9.65 9.01
C GLY A 245 1.33 -10.70 7.92
N ILE A 246 1.32 -11.99 8.26
CA ILE A 246 1.13 -13.06 7.26
C ILE A 246 -0.25 -13.00 6.60
N PRO A 247 -1.38 -12.93 7.34
CA PRO A 247 -2.68 -12.78 6.69
C PRO A 247 -2.76 -11.53 5.80
N SER A 248 -2.24 -10.39 6.26
CA SER A 248 -2.22 -9.16 5.45
C SER A 248 -1.31 -9.30 4.22
N GLY A 249 -0.19 -10.01 4.32
CA GLY A 249 0.71 -10.28 3.21
C GLY A 249 0.08 -11.19 2.15
N LEU A 250 -0.59 -12.25 2.58
CA LEU A 250 -1.33 -13.13 1.68
C LEU A 250 -2.47 -12.38 0.99
N GLU A 251 -3.21 -11.54 1.72
CA GLU A 251 -4.26 -10.70 1.15
C GLU A 251 -3.69 -9.77 0.06
N ASN A 252 -2.61 -9.03 0.35
CA ASN A 252 -1.98 -8.14 -0.60
C ASN A 252 -1.42 -8.89 -1.82
N GLY A 253 -0.75 -10.02 -1.60
CA GLY A 253 -0.20 -10.85 -2.67
C GLY A 253 -1.28 -11.38 -3.59
N MET A 254 -2.33 -12.00 -3.04
CA MET A 254 -3.45 -12.52 -3.81
C MET A 254 -4.22 -11.41 -4.55
N PHE A 255 -4.31 -10.21 -3.95
CA PHE A 255 -4.89 -9.05 -4.61
C PHE A 255 -4.08 -8.61 -5.83
N GLN A 256 -2.76 -8.58 -5.74
CA GLN A 256 -1.91 -8.22 -6.88
C GLN A 256 -1.94 -9.27 -7.99
N ILE A 257 -1.94 -10.56 -7.64
CA ILE A 257 -2.09 -11.63 -8.62
C ILE A 257 -3.46 -11.52 -9.33
N GLY A 258 -4.54 -11.29 -8.59
CA GLY A 258 -5.86 -11.08 -9.19
C GLY A 258 -5.91 -9.86 -10.11
N LYS A 259 -5.22 -8.75 -9.77
CA LYS A 259 -5.07 -7.60 -10.68
C LYS A 259 -4.35 -7.97 -11.98
N LEU A 260 -3.31 -8.80 -11.92
CA LEU A 260 -2.61 -9.26 -13.11
C LEU A 260 -3.53 -10.12 -14.00
N CYS A 261 -4.33 -11.03 -13.42
CA CYS A 261 -5.32 -11.81 -14.17
C CYS A 261 -6.33 -10.90 -14.89
N VAL A 262 -6.84 -9.88 -14.20
CA VAL A 262 -7.79 -8.92 -14.79
C VAL A 262 -7.11 -8.06 -15.87
N SER A 263 -5.85 -7.68 -15.68
CA SER A 263 -5.07 -6.96 -16.70
C SER A 263 -4.86 -7.81 -17.96
N SER A 264 -4.58 -9.10 -17.79
CA SER A 264 -4.47 -10.06 -18.90
C SER A 264 -5.81 -10.18 -19.66
N LEU A 265 -6.94 -10.21 -18.96
CA LEU A 265 -8.26 -10.18 -19.62
C LEU A 265 -8.45 -8.88 -20.41
N THR A 266 -8.07 -7.73 -19.85
CA THR A 266 -8.20 -6.44 -20.54
C THR A 266 -7.36 -6.39 -21.81
N SER A 267 -6.20 -7.04 -21.85
CA SER A 267 -5.35 -7.10 -23.06
C SER A 267 -6.01 -7.81 -24.25
N THR A 268 -7.00 -8.67 -24.02
CA THR A 268 -7.77 -9.34 -25.08
C THR A 268 -8.82 -8.44 -25.74
N LEU A 269 -9.10 -7.27 -25.15
CA LEU A 269 -10.15 -6.35 -25.62
C LEU A 269 -9.66 -5.33 -26.68
N GLY A 270 -8.39 -5.40 -27.05
CA GLY A 270 -7.80 -4.52 -28.07
C GLY A 270 -7.10 -3.29 -27.49
N THR A 271 -6.38 -2.59 -28.35
CA THR A 271 -5.48 -1.48 -27.97
C THR A 271 -6.22 -0.29 -27.35
N SER A 272 -7.40 0.06 -27.88
CA SER A 272 -8.23 1.15 -27.33
C SER A 272 -8.66 0.88 -25.89
N ALA A 273 -9.05 -0.36 -25.58
CA ALA A 273 -9.45 -0.77 -24.23
C ALA A 273 -8.24 -0.78 -23.27
N ILE A 274 -7.07 -1.23 -23.72
CA ILE A 274 -5.83 -1.19 -22.93
C ILE A 274 -5.46 0.25 -22.57
N ALA A 275 -5.47 1.16 -23.54
CA ALA A 275 -5.16 2.57 -23.34
C ALA A 275 -6.17 3.23 -22.39
N ALA A 276 -7.47 3.01 -22.60
CA ALA A 276 -8.54 3.50 -21.74
C ALA A 276 -8.39 3.00 -20.30
N ASN A 277 -8.10 1.70 -20.12
CA ASN A 277 -7.90 1.11 -18.79
C ASN A 277 -6.65 1.65 -18.08
N ALA A 278 -5.56 1.89 -18.79
CA ALA A 278 -4.34 2.44 -18.23
C ALA A 278 -4.56 3.86 -17.67
N VAL A 279 -5.21 4.73 -18.44
CA VAL A 279 -5.55 6.09 -18.03
C VAL A 279 -6.56 6.06 -16.88
N ALA A 280 -7.62 5.24 -16.97
CA ALA A 280 -8.63 5.11 -15.93
C ALA A 280 -8.01 4.64 -14.59
N ASN A 281 -7.06 3.68 -14.60
CA ASN A 281 -6.35 3.24 -13.40
C ASN A 281 -5.46 4.35 -12.81
N SER A 282 -4.74 5.12 -13.65
CA SER A 282 -3.89 6.22 -13.20
C SER A 282 -4.71 7.30 -12.49
N VAL A 283 -5.80 7.69 -13.10
CA VAL A 283 -6.71 8.72 -12.56
C VAL A 283 -7.41 8.22 -11.29
N SER A 284 -7.85 6.96 -11.27
CA SER A 284 -8.44 6.33 -10.08
C SER A 284 -7.46 6.27 -8.89
N THR A 285 -6.17 6.06 -9.16
CA THR A 285 -5.12 6.07 -8.13
C THR A 285 -5.01 7.44 -7.47
N LEU A 286 -5.05 8.53 -8.25
CA LEU A 286 -5.06 9.89 -7.74
C LEU A 286 -6.33 10.17 -6.91
N ALA A 287 -7.50 9.78 -7.41
CA ALA A 287 -8.77 9.96 -6.71
C ALA A 287 -8.81 9.23 -5.36
N ASN A 288 -8.10 8.11 -5.22
CA ASN A 288 -8.08 7.31 -4.01
C ASN A 288 -7.07 7.78 -2.93
N ILE A 289 -6.29 8.84 -3.16
CA ILE A 289 -5.31 9.35 -2.20
C ILE A 289 -5.93 9.63 -0.81
N PRO A 290 -7.10 10.31 -0.67
CA PRO A 290 -7.69 10.54 0.64
C PRO A 290 -8.05 9.25 1.38
N GLY A 291 -8.59 8.26 0.66
CA GLY A 291 -8.93 6.96 1.22
C GLY A 291 -7.69 6.19 1.71
N ASN A 292 -6.62 6.15 0.91
CA ASN A 292 -5.34 5.53 1.29
C ASN A 292 -4.73 6.21 2.52
N THR A 293 -4.80 7.54 2.58
CA THR A 293 -4.34 8.33 3.74
C THR A 293 -5.06 7.91 5.01
N MET A 294 -6.40 7.82 4.97
CA MET A 294 -7.18 7.40 6.13
C MET A 294 -6.92 5.92 6.48
N SER A 295 -6.67 5.07 5.51
CA SER A 295 -6.28 3.67 5.74
C SER A 295 -5.00 3.56 6.59
N LEU A 296 -4.00 4.39 6.30
CA LEU A 296 -2.75 4.46 7.09
C LEU A 296 -2.96 5.05 8.48
N ALA A 297 -3.81 6.07 8.63
CA ALA A 297 -4.10 6.71 9.90
C ALA A 297 -4.95 5.83 10.84
N THR A 298 -5.75 4.92 10.29
CA THR A 298 -6.68 4.08 11.06
C THR A 298 -5.94 3.13 12.01
N ILE A 299 -4.85 2.49 11.55
CA ILE A 299 -4.10 1.51 12.34
C ILE A 299 -3.57 2.09 13.66
N PRO A 300 -2.80 3.19 13.66
CA PRO A 300 -2.28 3.77 14.90
C PRO A 300 -3.37 4.30 15.83
N VAL A 301 -4.39 4.94 15.30
CA VAL A 301 -5.46 5.53 16.12
C VAL A 301 -6.28 4.45 16.82
N ILE A 302 -6.71 3.45 16.06
CA ILE A 302 -7.53 2.37 16.60
C ILE A 302 -6.71 1.43 17.48
N GLY A 303 -5.47 1.12 17.06
CA GLY A 303 -4.56 0.29 17.84
C GLY A 303 -4.29 0.87 19.24
N GLN A 304 -4.01 2.17 19.35
CA GLN A 304 -3.81 2.83 20.64
C GLN A 304 -5.11 2.85 21.48
N CYS A 305 -6.27 3.11 20.89
CA CYS A 305 -7.54 3.06 21.60
C CYS A 305 -7.82 1.67 22.20
N LEU A 306 -7.60 0.60 21.40
CA LEU A 306 -7.80 -0.76 21.86
C LEU A 306 -6.76 -1.18 22.90
N GLY A 307 -5.50 -0.75 22.74
CA GLY A 307 -4.45 -0.93 23.73
C GLY A 307 -4.78 -0.29 25.06
N ALA A 308 -5.35 0.89 25.06
CA ALA A 308 -5.85 1.59 26.26
C ALA A 308 -7.13 0.98 26.86
N GLY A 309 -7.73 -0.02 26.22
CA GLY A 309 -9.02 -0.61 26.65
C GLY A 309 -10.24 0.22 26.28
N GLU A 310 -10.08 1.32 25.55
CA GLU A 310 -11.11 2.29 25.19
C GLU A 310 -11.90 1.89 23.94
N LYS A 311 -12.64 0.78 24.00
CA LYS A 311 -13.42 0.22 22.89
C LYS A 311 -14.40 1.21 22.26
N LYS A 312 -15.08 2.03 23.09
CA LYS A 312 -16.04 3.03 22.60
C LYS A 312 -15.34 4.13 21.78
N GLN A 313 -14.15 4.55 22.22
CA GLN A 313 -13.36 5.53 21.47
C GLN A 313 -12.83 4.92 20.18
N ALA A 314 -12.37 3.66 20.18
CA ALA A 314 -11.96 2.94 18.97
C ALA A 314 -13.08 2.91 17.93
N GLN A 315 -14.31 2.58 18.33
CA GLN A 315 -15.45 2.58 17.42
C GLN A 315 -15.76 3.99 16.89
N ARG A 316 -15.77 5.00 17.76
CA ARG A 316 -16.04 6.39 17.38
C ARG A 316 -14.99 6.93 16.39
N TYR A 317 -13.70 6.69 16.65
CA TYR A 317 -12.63 7.12 15.74
C TYR A 317 -12.66 6.34 14.42
N SER A 318 -13.02 5.06 14.43
CA SER A 318 -13.19 4.29 13.18
C SER A 318 -14.26 4.93 12.30
N VAL A 319 -15.42 5.25 12.85
CA VAL A 319 -16.51 5.90 12.10
C VAL A 319 -16.09 7.30 11.63
N MET A 320 -15.40 8.06 12.48
CA MET A 320 -14.93 9.41 12.12
C MET A 320 -13.90 9.37 10.98
N LEU A 321 -12.88 8.50 11.05
CA LEU A 321 -11.87 8.36 9.99
C LEU A 321 -12.49 7.84 8.69
N LEU A 322 -13.45 6.92 8.78
CA LEU A 322 -14.22 6.45 7.65
C LEU A 322 -15.02 7.60 7.00
N GLY A 323 -15.68 8.43 7.81
CA GLY A 323 -16.40 9.62 7.34
C GLY A 323 -15.49 10.63 6.64
N ILE A 324 -14.30 10.88 7.19
CA ILE A 324 -13.28 11.75 6.54
C ILE A 324 -12.83 11.13 5.22
N ALA A 325 -12.61 9.81 5.17
CA ALA A 325 -12.25 9.11 3.94
C ALA A 325 -13.33 9.27 2.86
N ILE A 326 -14.60 9.02 3.21
CA ILE A 326 -15.74 9.16 2.29
C ILE A 326 -15.87 10.60 1.79
N THR A 327 -15.76 11.59 2.67
CA THR A 327 -15.81 13.00 2.28
C THR A 327 -14.66 13.37 1.35
N GLY A 328 -13.43 12.94 1.66
CA GLY A 328 -12.27 13.17 0.80
C GLY A 328 -12.43 12.52 -0.57
N LEU A 329 -12.90 11.26 -0.60
CA LEU A 329 -13.20 10.57 -1.86
C LEU A 329 -14.33 11.26 -2.63
N ALA A 330 -15.35 11.76 -1.97
CA ALA A 330 -16.44 12.50 -2.63
C ALA A 330 -15.91 13.76 -3.32
N VAL A 331 -15.04 14.52 -2.65
CA VAL A 331 -14.43 15.72 -3.21
C VAL A 331 -13.53 15.41 -4.41
N THR A 332 -12.64 14.41 -4.27
CA THR A 332 -11.71 14.05 -5.36
C THR A 332 -12.43 13.42 -6.55
N ASN A 333 -13.42 12.56 -6.32
CA ASN A 333 -14.20 11.94 -7.40
C ASN A 333 -15.16 12.94 -8.07
N ALA A 334 -15.74 13.89 -7.32
CA ALA A 334 -16.52 14.97 -7.91
C ALA A 334 -15.65 15.87 -8.80
N ALA A 335 -14.46 16.27 -8.32
CA ALA A 335 -13.51 17.03 -9.13
C ALA A 335 -13.14 16.27 -10.41
N LEU A 336 -12.83 14.99 -10.28
CA LEU A 336 -12.49 14.11 -11.40
C LEU A 336 -13.63 13.98 -12.40
N PHE A 337 -14.88 13.89 -11.94
CA PHE A 337 -16.05 13.80 -12.81
C PHE A 337 -16.14 15.01 -13.79
N PHE A 338 -15.88 16.21 -13.28
CA PHE A 338 -15.91 17.42 -14.11
C PHE A 338 -14.65 17.61 -14.97
N LEU A 339 -13.49 17.11 -14.50
CA LEU A 339 -12.21 17.26 -15.21
C LEU A 339 -11.95 16.16 -16.25
N MET A 340 -12.80 15.14 -16.34
CA MET A 340 -12.57 14.03 -17.28
C MET A 340 -12.39 14.44 -18.74
N PRO A 341 -13.15 15.42 -19.29
CA PRO A 341 -12.95 15.86 -20.67
C PRO A 341 -11.53 16.38 -20.93
N GLU A 342 -10.97 17.16 -20.00
CA GLU A 342 -9.60 17.67 -20.08
C GLU A 342 -8.57 16.56 -19.90
N VAL A 343 -8.80 15.67 -18.95
CA VAL A 343 -7.89 14.55 -18.66
C VAL A 343 -7.69 13.66 -19.89
N VAL A 344 -8.76 13.27 -20.58
CA VAL A 344 -8.63 12.42 -21.80
C VAL A 344 -7.89 13.14 -22.93
N THR A 345 -7.98 14.46 -23.03
CA THR A 345 -7.22 15.24 -24.02
C THR A 345 -5.73 15.30 -23.67
N TRP A 346 -5.37 15.40 -22.39
CA TRP A 346 -3.95 15.40 -21.97
C TRP A 346 -3.25 14.07 -22.28
N PHE A 347 -3.97 12.96 -22.24
CA PHE A 347 -3.43 11.65 -22.58
C PHE A 347 -3.47 11.32 -24.07
N ASN A 348 -3.96 12.23 -24.94
CA ASN A 348 -4.06 12.04 -26.38
C ASN A 348 -4.70 10.69 -26.78
N LEU A 349 -5.76 10.29 -26.08
CA LEU A 349 -6.47 9.06 -26.38
C LEU A 349 -7.24 9.16 -27.72
N SER A 350 -7.38 8.04 -28.41
CA SER A 350 -8.31 7.94 -29.55
C SER A 350 -9.74 8.24 -29.10
N ALA A 351 -10.61 8.64 -30.03
CA ALA A 351 -12.03 8.93 -29.71
C ALA A 351 -12.73 7.75 -29.02
N GLU A 352 -12.45 6.52 -29.47
CA GLU A 352 -12.97 5.29 -28.90
C GLU A 352 -12.43 5.06 -27.47
N ALA A 353 -11.11 5.16 -27.26
CA ALA A 353 -10.50 4.99 -25.95
C ALA A 353 -10.94 6.09 -24.97
N SER A 354 -11.12 7.34 -25.44
CA SER A 354 -11.64 8.44 -24.64
C SER A 354 -13.06 8.16 -24.14
N ALA A 355 -13.95 7.69 -25.02
CA ALA A 355 -15.31 7.32 -24.66
C ALA A 355 -15.35 6.19 -23.63
N MET A 356 -14.58 5.12 -23.85
CA MET A 356 -14.46 4.00 -22.90
C MET A 356 -13.92 4.47 -21.55
N CYS A 357 -12.83 5.25 -21.54
CA CYS A 357 -12.20 5.78 -20.31
C CYS A 357 -13.19 6.63 -19.52
N THR A 358 -13.83 7.60 -20.16
CA THR A 358 -14.81 8.49 -19.53
C THR A 358 -15.97 7.70 -18.95
N HIS A 359 -16.50 6.73 -19.68
CA HIS A 359 -17.60 5.90 -19.22
C HIS A 359 -17.25 5.09 -17.97
N VAL A 360 -16.12 4.38 -17.96
CA VAL A 360 -15.68 3.59 -16.78
C VAL A 360 -15.32 4.47 -15.58
N VAL A 361 -14.70 5.63 -15.80
CA VAL A 361 -14.34 6.54 -14.72
C VAL A 361 -15.58 7.19 -14.08
N HIS A 362 -16.62 7.49 -14.84
CA HIS A 362 -17.86 7.98 -14.27
C HIS A 362 -18.54 6.94 -13.35
N TRP A 363 -18.56 5.67 -13.74
CA TRP A 363 -18.99 4.58 -12.85
C TRP A 363 -18.08 4.44 -11.62
N PHE A 364 -16.76 4.51 -11.84
CA PHE A 364 -15.80 4.48 -10.75
C PHE A 364 -16.05 5.60 -9.73
N ASN A 365 -16.28 6.83 -10.18
CA ASN A 365 -16.55 7.96 -9.30
C ASN A 365 -17.76 7.69 -8.40
N LEU A 366 -18.83 7.13 -8.96
CA LEU A 366 -20.03 6.80 -8.21
C LEU A 366 -19.76 5.71 -7.15
N PHE A 367 -19.19 4.55 -7.57
CA PHE A 367 -18.97 3.42 -6.67
C PHE A 367 -17.87 3.69 -5.65
N SER A 368 -16.86 4.47 -6.00
CA SER A 368 -15.76 4.83 -5.10
C SER A 368 -16.25 5.62 -3.89
N ILE A 369 -17.13 6.59 -4.07
CA ILE A 369 -17.66 7.40 -2.96
C ILE A 369 -18.35 6.52 -1.92
N PHE A 370 -19.16 5.54 -2.33
CA PHE A 370 -19.97 4.74 -1.42
C PHE A 370 -19.23 3.52 -0.87
N PHE A 371 -18.40 2.85 -1.67
CA PHE A 371 -17.91 1.53 -1.31
C PHE A 371 -16.38 1.44 -1.12
N TRP A 372 -15.59 2.36 -1.69
CA TRP A 372 -14.13 2.25 -1.60
C TRP A 372 -13.63 2.32 -0.15
N ALA A 373 -14.06 3.32 0.61
CA ALA A 373 -13.61 3.51 1.98
C ALA A 373 -14.01 2.35 2.90
N THR A 374 -15.23 1.81 2.75
CA THR A 374 -15.69 0.66 3.51
C THR A 374 -14.99 -0.63 3.14
N SER A 375 -14.52 -0.76 1.88
CA SER A 375 -13.80 -1.92 1.38
C SER A 375 -12.30 -1.92 1.71
N PHE A 376 -11.66 -0.74 1.82
CA PHE A 376 -10.20 -0.63 1.97
C PHE A 376 -9.76 0.11 3.24
N THR A 377 -10.52 1.09 3.75
CA THR A 377 -10.17 1.79 4.99
C THR A 377 -10.70 1.05 6.22
N LEU A 378 -11.96 0.62 6.22
CA LEU A 378 -12.58 -0.06 7.35
C LEU A 378 -11.87 -1.35 7.78
N PRO A 379 -11.38 -2.24 6.88
CA PRO A 379 -10.63 -3.44 7.30
C PRO A 379 -9.37 -3.13 8.09
N ASN A 380 -8.77 -1.93 7.98
CA ASN A 380 -7.63 -1.56 8.81
C ASN A 380 -8.01 -1.35 10.27
N ALA A 381 -9.25 -0.93 10.58
CA ALA A 381 -9.76 -0.91 11.94
C ALA A 381 -9.91 -2.34 12.50
N LEU A 382 -10.41 -3.27 11.68
CA LEU A 382 -10.53 -4.68 12.06
C LEU A 382 -9.14 -5.30 12.31
N ARG A 383 -8.16 -5.03 11.45
CA ARG A 383 -6.76 -5.48 11.61
C ARG A 383 -6.12 -4.90 12.87
N ALA A 384 -6.37 -3.62 13.17
CA ALA A 384 -5.90 -2.99 14.41
C ALA A 384 -6.46 -3.68 15.65
N GLY A 385 -7.65 -4.29 15.56
CA GLY A 385 -8.25 -5.15 16.57
C GLY A 385 -7.76 -6.61 16.55
N GLY A 386 -6.86 -6.99 15.63
CA GLY A 386 -6.35 -8.36 15.52
C GLY A 386 -7.14 -9.29 14.60
N ASP A 387 -8.19 -8.81 13.93
CA ASP A 387 -9.08 -9.62 13.08
C ASP A 387 -8.56 -9.75 11.63
N ALA A 388 -7.24 -9.87 11.48
CA ALA A 388 -6.58 -9.92 10.17
C ALA A 388 -6.94 -11.17 9.35
N LYS A 389 -7.22 -12.30 9.99
CA LYS A 389 -7.64 -13.52 9.29
C LYS A 389 -8.99 -13.36 8.61
N PHE A 390 -9.93 -12.69 9.27
CA PHE A 390 -11.25 -12.42 8.68
C PHE A 390 -11.12 -11.46 7.48
N THR A 391 -10.36 -10.37 7.62
CA THR A 391 -10.15 -9.42 6.51
C THR A 391 -9.50 -10.10 5.32
N MET A 392 -8.47 -10.92 5.54
CA MET A 392 -7.81 -11.71 4.50
C MET A 392 -8.80 -12.64 3.79
N SER A 393 -9.57 -13.43 4.54
CA SER A 393 -10.50 -14.41 3.95
C SER A 393 -11.56 -13.74 3.08
N VAL A 394 -12.20 -12.68 3.60
CA VAL A 394 -13.20 -11.92 2.84
C VAL A 394 -12.58 -11.29 1.59
N SER A 395 -11.41 -10.67 1.72
CA SER A 395 -10.75 -9.99 0.61
C SER A 395 -10.32 -10.97 -0.49
N ILE A 396 -9.74 -12.12 -0.13
CA ILE A 396 -9.31 -13.12 -1.12
C ILE A 396 -10.53 -13.72 -1.83
N VAL A 397 -11.53 -14.18 -1.08
CA VAL A 397 -12.71 -14.79 -1.68
C VAL A 397 -13.44 -13.79 -2.59
N SER A 398 -13.63 -12.56 -2.13
CA SER A 398 -14.29 -11.50 -2.89
C SER A 398 -13.52 -11.16 -4.16
N MET A 399 -12.20 -10.97 -4.07
CA MET A 399 -11.33 -10.67 -5.20
C MET A 399 -11.43 -11.74 -6.30
N TRP A 400 -11.32 -13.02 -5.91
CA TRP A 400 -11.29 -14.10 -6.90
C TRP A 400 -12.68 -14.39 -7.45
N LEU A 401 -13.70 -14.44 -6.60
CA LEU A 401 -15.06 -14.76 -7.04
C LEU A 401 -15.70 -13.63 -7.84
N PHE A 402 -15.65 -12.40 -7.33
CA PHE A 402 -16.37 -11.30 -7.96
C PHE A 402 -15.48 -10.51 -8.93
N ARG A 403 -14.25 -10.17 -8.55
CA ARG A 403 -13.43 -9.33 -9.42
C ARG A 403 -12.81 -10.13 -10.57
N VAL A 404 -12.29 -11.34 -10.34
CA VAL A 404 -11.69 -12.15 -11.41
C VAL A 404 -12.76 -12.89 -12.17
N ILE A 405 -13.46 -13.84 -11.55
CA ILE A 405 -14.39 -14.74 -12.25
C ILE A 405 -15.53 -13.95 -12.92
N LEU A 406 -16.19 -13.01 -12.22
CA LEU A 406 -17.28 -12.23 -12.84
C LEU A 406 -16.78 -11.33 -13.97
N SER A 407 -15.57 -10.77 -13.89
CA SER A 407 -15.02 -9.99 -15.01
C SER A 407 -14.87 -10.85 -16.25
N TYR A 408 -14.38 -12.10 -16.12
CA TYR A 408 -14.31 -13.04 -17.25
C TYR A 408 -15.71 -13.37 -17.79
N ILE A 409 -16.68 -13.60 -16.93
CA ILE A 409 -18.08 -13.86 -17.35
C ILE A 409 -18.66 -12.64 -18.08
N PHE A 410 -18.51 -11.44 -17.53
CA PHE A 410 -19.04 -10.22 -18.14
C PHE A 410 -18.40 -9.91 -19.49
N VAL A 411 -17.11 -10.17 -19.64
CA VAL A 411 -16.39 -9.92 -20.89
C VAL A 411 -16.71 -11.01 -21.93
N LEU A 412 -16.59 -12.28 -21.56
CA LEU A 412 -16.66 -13.39 -22.53
C LEU A 412 -18.08 -13.81 -22.87
N GLN A 413 -19.02 -13.78 -21.89
CA GLN A 413 -20.40 -14.22 -22.12
C GLN A 413 -21.35 -13.06 -22.42
N PHE A 414 -21.21 -11.94 -21.69
CA PHE A 414 -22.09 -10.79 -21.86
C PHE A 414 -21.54 -9.73 -22.80
N HIS A 415 -20.31 -9.89 -23.30
CA HIS A 415 -19.64 -8.98 -24.24
C HIS A 415 -19.63 -7.50 -23.80
N LEU A 416 -19.55 -7.25 -22.46
CA LEU A 416 -19.57 -5.90 -21.91
C LEU A 416 -18.23 -5.16 -22.04
N GLY A 417 -17.21 -5.78 -22.66
CA GLY A 417 -15.90 -5.17 -22.88
C GLY A 417 -15.24 -4.66 -21.59
N LEU A 418 -14.61 -3.49 -21.67
CA LEU A 418 -13.92 -2.87 -20.53
C LEU A 418 -14.88 -2.57 -19.36
N THR A 419 -16.12 -2.19 -19.64
CA THR A 419 -17.12 -1.92 -18.60
C THR A 419 -17.41 -3.17 -17.76
N GLY A 420 -17.42 -4.36 -18.37
CA GLY A 420 -17.59 -5.62 -17.66
C GLY A 420 -16.46 -5.92 -16.68
N VAL A 421 -15.22 -5.59 -17.05
CA VAL A 421 -14.06 -5.69 -16.16
C VAL A 421 -14.23 -4.82 -14.91
N TRP A 422 -14.66 -3.58 -15.08
CA TRP A 422 -14.84 -2.65 -13.96
C TRP A 422 -16.06 -2.98 -13.11
N PHE A 423 -17.13 -3.50 -13.69
CA PHE A 423 -18.30 -3.98 -12.93
C PHE A 423 -17.95 -5.15 -12.01
N GLY A 424 -17.10 -6.09 -12.45
CA GLY A 424 -16.57 -7.13 -11.56
C GLY A 424 -15.87 -6.53 -10.33
N MET A 425 -15.10 -5.46 -10.53
CA MET A 425 -14.44 -4.72 -9.44
C MET A 425 -15.45 -4.04 -8.50
N PHE A 426 -16.51 -3.42 -9.03
CA PHE A 426 -17.51 -2.74 -8.20
C PHE A 426 -18.32 -3.73 -7.35
N ILE A 427 -18.65 -4.90 -7.89
CA ILE A 427 -19.33 -5.97 -7.14
C ILE A 427 -18.42 -6.49 -6.02
N ASP A 428 -17.11 -6.67 -6.29
CA ASP A 428 -16.11 -7.00 -5.26
C ASP A 428 -16.16 -5.98 -4.11
N TRP A 429 -16.18 -4.67 -4.40
CA TRP A 429 -16.25 -3.63 -3.37
C TRP A 429 -17.55 -3.67 -2.56
N ILE A 430 -18.70 -3.88 -3.22
CA ILE A 430 -19.98 -3.99 -2.53
C ILE A 430 -19.97 -5.18 -1.56
N CYS A 431 -19.54 -6.35 -2.02
CA CYS A 431 -19.50 -7.56 -1.18
C CYS A 431 -18.56 -7.41 0.01
N ARG A 432 -17.34 -6.85 -0.22
CA ARG A 432 -16.40 -6.54 0.87
C ARG A 432 -16.99 -5.56 1.87
N SER A 433 -17.58 -4.46 1.37
CA SER A 433 -18.21 -3.44 2.22
C SER A 433 -19.27 -4.04 3.12
N LEU A 434 -20.16 -4.86 2.57
CA LEU A 434 -21.21 -5.51 3.36
C LEU A 434 -20.62 -6.44 4.43
N CYS A 435 -19.68 -7.29 4.07
CA CYS A 435 -19.02 -8.20 5.02
C CYS A 435 -18.31 -7.44 6.15
N PHE A 436 -17.55 -6.39 5.80
CA PHE A 436 -16.80 -5.62 6.79
C PHE A 436 -17.70 -4.74 7.67
N LEU A 437 -18.77 -4.15 7.13
CA LEU A 437 -19.75 -3.38 7.90
C LEU A 437 -20.49 -4.28 8.90
N VAL A 438 -20.93 -5.47 8.47
CA VAL A 438 -21.58 -6.43 9.37
C VAL A 438 -20.62 -6.88 10.47
N ARG A 439 -19.35 -7.17 10.15
CA ARG A 439 -18.33 -7.55 11.15
C ARG A 439 -18.05 -6.43 12.12
N PHE A 440 -17.93 -5.20 11.62
CA PHE A 440 -17.72 -4.00 12.43
C PHE A 440 -18.88 -3.75 13.38
N ALA A 441 -20.12 -3.79 12.88
CA ALA A 441 -21.33 -3.57 13.67
C ALA A 441 -21.51 -4.59 14.80
N ARG A 442 -21.13 -5.86 14.56
CA ARG A 442 -21.16 -6.92 15.60
C ARG A 442 -20.16 -6.71 16.74
N GLY A 443 -19.17 -5.84 16.60
CA GLY A 443 -18.22 -5.48 17.64
C GLY A 443 -17.20 -6.55 18.04
N LYS A 444 -17.31 -7.79 17.56
CA LYS A 444 -16.43 -8.92 17.92
C LYS A 444 -14.96 -8.69 17.59
N TRP A 445 -14.65 -7.84 16.63
CA TRP A 445 -13.28 -7.47 16.26
C TRP A 445 -12.48 -6.76 17.37
N MET A 446 -13.17 -6.19 18.37
CA MET A 446 -12.56 -5.54 19.54
C MET A 446 -12.28 -6.50 20.72
N GLU A 447 -12.57 -7.79 20.55
CA GLU A 447 -12.45 -8.78 21.62
C GLU A 447 -11.20 -9.65 21.49
N HIS A 448 -10.52 -9.59 20.33
CA HIS A 448 -9.30 -10.36 20.12
C HIS A 448 -8.17 -9.86 21.02
N LYS A 449 -7.50 -10.80 21.70
CA LYS A 449 -6.27 -10.50 22.44
C LYS A 449 -5.09 -10.57 21.49
N VAL A 450 -4.54 -9.42 21.19
CA VAL A 450 -3.38 -9.30 20.28
C VAL A 450 -2.07 -9.27 21.07
N ILE A 451 -2.08 -8.62 22.23
CA ILE A 451 -0.96 -8.45 23.17
C ILE A 451 -1.29 -8.95 24.55
#